data_a3352b06bd7fec3a4eb21805d76bd5ae
#
_entry.id   a3352b06bd7fec3a4eb21805d76bd5ae
#
_cell.length_a   1.000
_cell.length_b   1.000
_cell.length_c   1.000
_cell.angle_alpha   90.00
_cell.angle_beta   90.00
_cell.angle_gamma   90.00
#
_symmetry.space_group_name_H-M   'P 1'
#
loop_
_entity.id
_entity.type
_entity.pdbx_description
1 polymer ?
#
loop_
_entity_poly.entity_id
_entity_poly.type
_entity_poly.pdbx_seq_one_letter_code
_entity_poly.pdbx_strand_id
1 'polypeptide(L)'
;MQNTKAYEPGDFIVKQGEASQGFCILKSGTLEVVKGSKVITELDVPGTIFGEMSDILGEPRVSDVRAKDEALVMHIEKSIDDLIVQDPGIAKKLIYTIAKRLEQTTSMLEHL
;
A
#
# COMPACT_ATOMS: atom_id res chain seq x y z
N MET A 1 10.09 -9.34 -8.59
CA MET A 1 9.28 -9.41 -9.80
C MET A 1 8.16 -8.39 -9.71
N GLN A 2 7.85 -7.71 -10.81
CA GLN A 2 6.79 -6.71 -10.87
C GLN A 2 5.71 -7.21 -11.82
N ASN A 3 4.44 -7.08 -11.40
CA ASN A 3 3.33 -7.31 -12.31
C ASN A 3 2.18 -6.34 -12.01
N THR A 4 1.46 -5.96 -13.06
CA THR A 4 0.28 -5.11 -12.94
C THR A 4 -0.96 -5.98 -13.11
N LYS A 5 -1.91 -5.82 -12.21
CA LYS A 5 -3.12 -6.61 -12.19
C LYS A 5 -4.35 -5.70 -12.14
N ALA A 6 -5.38 -6.06 -12.90
CA ALA A 6 -6.66 -5.36 -12.90
C ALA A 6 -7.61 -5.97 -11.87
N TYR A 7 -8.38 -5.09 -11.21
CA TYR A 7 -9.34 -5.48 -10.19
C TYR A 7 -10.71 -4.87 -10.51
N GLU A 8 -11.75 -5.68 -10.32
CA GLU A 8 -13.13 -5.25 -10.46
C GLU A 8 -13.63 -4.66 -9.13
N PRO A 9 -14.69 -3.81 -9.15
CA PRO A 9 -15.28 -3.31 -7.91
C PRO A 9 -15.62 -4.46 -6.94
N GLY A 10 -15.18 -4.31 -5.70
CA GLY A 10 -15.38 -5.31 -4.65
C GLY A 10 -14.27 -6.34 -4.52
N ASP A 11 -13.37 -6.45 -5.49
CA ASP A 11 -12.24 -7.39 -5.39
C ASP A 11 -11.26 -6.94 -4.31
N PHE A 12 -10.71 -7.92 -3.60
CA PHE A 12 -9.68 -7.66 -2.59
C PHE A 12 -8.29 -7.69 -3.23
N ILE A 13 -7.49 -6.67 -2.93
CA ILE A 13 -6.07 -6.62 -3.31
C ILE A 13 -5.23 -7.27 -2.21
N VAL A 14 -5.52 -6.94 -0.96
CA VAL A 14 -4.91 -7.57 0.21
C VAL A 14 -5.99 -7.81 1.26
N LYS A 15 -5.80 -8.85 2.08
CA LYS A 15 -6.73 -9.21 3.16
C LYS A 15 -6.02 -9.18 4.50
N GLN A 16 -6.70 -8.66 5.51
CA GLN A 16 -6.20 -8.63 6.88
C GLN A 16 -5.80 -10.03 7.33
N GLY A 17 -4.65 -10.13 7.98
CA GLY A 17 -4.14 -11.40 8.52
C GLY A 17 -3.32 -12.22 7.55
N GLU A 18 -3.34 -11.91 6.25
CA GLU A 18 -2.52 -12.61 5.28
C GLU A 18 -1.05 -12.27 5.44
N ALA A 19 -0.20 -13.23 5.10
CA ALA A 19 1.24 -13.01 5.08
C ALA A 19 1.59 -11.94 4.04
N SER A 20 2.51 -11.06 4.42
CA SER A 20 2.96 -9.98 3.54
C SER A 20 4.05 -10.48 2.60
N GLN A 21 3.95 -10.13 1.31
CA GLN A 21 5.00 -10.34 0.31
C GLN A 21 5.09 -9.08 -0.55
N GLY A 22 6.07 -8.23 -0.24
CA GLY A 22 6.27 -7.01 -0.98
C GLY A 22 5.22 -5.95 -0.69
N PHE A 23 4.98 -5.10 -1.66
CA PHE A 23 4.05 -3.98 -1.53
C PHE A 23 3.40 -3.68 -2.87
N CYS A 24 2.49 -2.72 -2.88
CA CYS A 24 1.70 -2.39 -4.06
C CYS A 24 1.81 -0.92 -4.40
N ILE A 25 1.60 -0.60 -5.68
CA ILE A 25 1.52 0.77 -6.18
C ILE A 25 0.22 0.90 -6.97
N LEU A 26 -0.62 1.85 -6.58
CA LEU A 26 -1.85 2.15 -7.30
C LEU A 26 -1.50 2.81 -8.65
N LYS A 27 -2.00 2.26 -9.74
CA LYS A 27 -1.79 2.82 -11.08
C LYS A 27 -3.00 3.64 -11.54
N SER A 28 -4.21 3.15 -11.27
CA SER A 28 -5.45 3.87 -11.59
C SER A 28 -6.62 3.32 -10.77
N GLY A 29 -7.68 4.09 -10.67
CA GLY A 29 -8.88 3.72 -9.94
C GLY A 29 -8.84 4.14 -8.48
N THR A 30 -9.84 3.68 -7.71
CA THR A 30 -9.99 4.00 -6.30
C THR A 30 -10.05 2.72 -5.48
N LEU A 31 -9.25 2.68 -4.41
CA LEU A 31 -9.24 1.57 -3.46
C LEU A 31 -9.76 2.04 -2.11
N GLU A 32 -10.32 1.13 -1.34
CA GLU A 32 -10.74 1.36 0.05
C GLU A 32 -9.89 0.53 0.99
N VAL A 33 -9.37 1.17 2.03
CA VAL A 33 -8.69 0.48 3.13
C VAL A 33 -9.74 0.21 4.20
N VAL A 34 -9.95 -1.07 4.55
CA VAL A 34 -11.02 -1.49 5.44
C VAL A 34 -10.42 -2.28 6.61
N LYS A 35 -10.81 -1.93 7.81
CA LYS A 35 -10.43 -2.68 9.01
C LYS A 35 -11.69 -3.06 9.78
N GLY A 36 -11.88 -4.38 9.97
CA GLY A 36 -13.15 -4.90 10.42
C GLY A 36 -14.19 -4.62 9.35
N SER A 37 -15.30 -3.97 9.70
CA SER A 37 -16.32 -3.58 8.74
C SER A 37 -16.28 -2.08 8.41
N LYS A 38 -15.21 -1.39 8.84
CA LYS A 38 -15.13 0.07 8.73
C LYS A 38 -14.13 0.48 7.66
N VAL A 39 -14.58 1.37 6.76
CA VAL A 39 -13.67 2.00 5.78
C VAL A 39 -12.84 3.05 6.52
N ILE A 40 -11.52 2.85 6.52
CA ILE A 40 -10.58 3.75 7.20
C ILE A 40 -10.24 4.94 6.30
N THR A 41 -9.98 4.66 5.01
CA THR A 41 -9.59 5.70 4.06
C THR A 41 -9.74 5.17 2.63
N GLU A 42 -9.66 6.08 1.67
CA GLU A 42 -9.61 5.74 0.25
C GLU A 42 -8.26 6.11 -0.33
N LEU A 43 -7.81 5.34 -1.32
CA LEU A 43 -6.58 5.58 -2.07
C LEU A 43 -6.99 5.81 -3.52
N ASP A 44 -6.77 7.02 -4.03
CA ASP A 44 -7.21 7.41 -5.37
C ASP A 44 -6.16 8.16 -6.18
N VAL A 45 -4.96 8.37 -5.62
CA VAL A 45 -3.88 9.08 -6.31
C VAL A 45 -2.96 8.07 -6.98
N PRO A 46 -2.82 8.10 -8.32
CA PRO A 46 -1.87 7.24 -9.01
C PRO A 46 -0.45 7.40 -8.46
N GLY A 47 0.23 6.28 -8.26
CA GLY A 47 1.56 6.27 -7.66
C GLY A 47 1.56 6.05 -6.15
N THR A 48 0.40 5.99 -5.51
CA THR A 48 0.31 5.71 -4.07
C THR A 48 0.85 4.32 -3.77
N ILE A 49 1.79 4.26 -2.83
CA ILE A 49 2.36 3.01 -2.34
C ILE A 49 1.56 2.55 -1.13
N PHE A 50 1.23 1.27 -1.08
CA PHE A 50 0.52 0.69 0.08
C PHE A 50 0.97 -0.75 0.32
N GLY A 51 0.72 -1.23 1.55
CA GLY A 51 1.09 -2.59 1.96
C GLY A 51 2.55 -2.74 2.35
N GLU A 52 3.32 -1.67 2.38
CA GLU A 52 4.75 -1.70 2.68
C GLU A 52 5.05 -1.92 4.16
N MET A 53 4.19 -1.45 5.05
CA MET A 53 4.46 -1.53 6.50
C MET A 53 4.56 -2.96 6.98
N SER A 54 3.61 -3.80 6.59
CA SER A 54 3.63 -5.21 7.00
C SER A 54 4.83 -5.94 6.42
N ASP A 55 5.23 -5.60 5.20
CA ASP A 55 6.41 -6.20 4.58
C ASP A 55 7.70 -5.79 5.31
N ILE A 56 7.86 -4.50 5.56
CA ILE A 56 9.05 -3.97 6.25
C ILE A 56 9.17 -4.52 7.67
N LEU A 57 8.04 -4.58 8.38
CA LEU A 57 8.01 -5.02 9.77
C LEU A 57 7.94 -6.54 9.93
N GLY A 58 7.75 -7.29 8.84
CA GLY A 58 7.63 -8.74 8.89
C GLY A 58 6.35 -9.19 9.60
N GLU A 59 5.29 -8.40 9.51
CA GLU A 59 4.01 -8.66 10.18
C GLU A 59 2.93 -9.01 9.17
N PRO A 60 1.86 -9.71 9.60
CA PRO A 60 0.70 -9.94 8.73
C PRO A 60 0.04 -8.63 8.33
N ARG A 61 -0.72 -8.65 7.25
CA ARG A 61 -1.51 -7.50 6.79
C ARG A 61 -2.46 -7.02 7.90
N VAL A 62 -2.48 -5.70 8.16
CA VAL A 62 -3.26 -5.13 9.27
C VAL A 62 -4.67 -4.71 8.87
N SER A 63 -4.96 -4.68 7.58
CA SER A 63 -6.27 -4.28 7.06
C SER A 63 -6.51 -4.95 5.72
N ASP A 64 -7.78 -4.90 5.27
CA ASP A 64 -8.14 -5.24 3.90
C ASP A 64 -7.92 -4.02 3.02
N VAL A 65 -7.57 -4.25 1.75
CA VAL A 65 -7.64 -3.23 0.71
C VAL A 65 -8.45 -3.83 -0.44
N ARG A 66 -9.53 -3.16 -0.80
CA ARG A 66 -10.42 -3.63 -1.87
C ARG A 66 -10.66 -2.53 -2.90
N ALA A 67 -11.00 -2.94 -4.11
CA ALA A 67 -11.31 -1.99 -5.17
C ALA A 67 -12.71 -1.41 -4.95
N LYS A 68 -12.82 -0.09 -4.97
CA LYS A 68 -14.10 0.62 -4.93
C LYS A 68 -14.71 0.69 -6.33
N ASP A 69 -13.87 0.92 -7.33
CA ASP A 69 -14.20 0.88 -8.75
C ASP A 69 -13.12 0.07 -9.47
N GLU A 70 -13.17 0.02 -10.81
CA GLU A 70 -12.12 -0.66 -11.56
C GLU A 70 -10.77 -0.04 -11.26
N ALA A 71 -9.78 -0.87 -10.96
CA ALA A 71 -8.47 -0.41 -10.54
C ALA A 71 -7.35 -1.24 -11.16
N LEU A 72 -6.22 -0.58 -11.40
CA LEU A 72 -4.97 -1.23 -11.78
C LEU A 72 -3.97 -1.05 -10.65
N VAL A 73 -3.36 -2.15 -10.25
CA VAL A 73 -2.39 -2.17 -9.15
C VAL A 73 -1.15 -2.92 -9.59
N MET A 74 0.01 -2.30 -9.38
CA MET A 74 1.29 -2.95 -9.61
C MET A 74 1.74 -3.63 -8.31
N HIS A 75 2.05 -4.91 -8.39
CA HIS A 75 2.59 -5.68 -7.27
C HIS A 75 4.10 -5.79 -7.39
N ILE A 76 4.80 -5.46 -6.32
CA ILE A 76 6.25 -5.56 -6.23
C ILE A 76 6.59 -6.63 -5.20
N GLU A 77 7.05 -7.78 -5.67
CA GLU A 77 7.34 -8.96 -4.85
C GLU A 77 8.83 -9.09 -4.58
N LYS A 78 9.44 -8.02 -4.06
CA LYS A 78 10.86 -8.00 -3.71
C LYS A 78 11.01 -7.68 -2.23
N SER A 79 12.04 -8.26 -1.59
CA SER A 79 12.41 -7.83 -0.24
C SER A 79 12.92 -6.40 -0.29
N ILE A 80 12.85 -5.71 0.85
CA ILE A 80 13.36 -4.34 0.93
C ILE A 80 14.86 -4.30 0.63
N ASP A 81 15.62 -5.32 1.05
CA ASP A 81 17.06 -5.40 0.78
C ASP A 81 17.35 -5.47 -0.71
N ASP A 82 16.63 -6.35 -1.42
CA ASP A 82 16.78 -6.48 -2.87
C ASP A 82 16.36 -5.20 -3.59
N LEU A 83 15.31 -4.55 -3.10
CA LEU A 83 14.79 -3.32 -3.67
C LEU A 83 15.81 -2.19 -3.59
N ILE A 84 16.46 -2.04 -2.44
CA ILE A 84 17.49 -1.01 -2.23
C ILE A 84 18.63 -1.15 -3.24
N VAL A 85 19.04 -2.40 -3.51
CA VAL A 85 20.13 -2.70 -4.42
C VAL A 85 19.72 -2.58 -5.88
N GLN A 86 18.57 -3.16 -6.24
CA GLN A 86 18.17 -3.30 -7.64
C GLN A 86 17.38 -2.11 -8.17
N ASP A 87 16.66 -1.40 -7.29
CA ASP A 87 15.83 -0.28 -7.70
C ASP A 87 15.83 0.82 -6.64
N PRO A 88 16.96 1.53 -6.49
CA PRO A 88 17.07 2.57 -5.46
C PRO A 88 16.08 3.72 -5.64
N GLY A 89 15.60 3.96 -6.87
CA GLY A 89 14.59 4.99 -7.13
C GLY A 89 13.27 4.67 -6.45
N ILE A 90 12.81 3.42 -6.55
CA ILE A 90 11.59 2.97 -5.87
C ILE A 90 11.80 2.96 -4.36
N ALA A 91 12.97 2.52 -3.89
CA ALA A 91 13.29 2.53 -2.46
C ALA A 91 13.22 3.93 -1.88
N LYS A 92 13.76 4.93 -2.59
CA LYS A 92 13.71 6.34 -2.18
C LYS A 92 12.27 6.85 -2.12
N LYS A 93 11.46 6.51 -3.13
CA LYS A 93 10.04 6.88 -3.17
C LYS A 93 9.28 6.28 -1.99
N LEU A 94 9.59 5.05 -1.63
CA LEU A 94 8.99 4.37 -0.48
C LEU A 94 9.33 5.10 0.82
N ILE A 95 10.59 5.45 1.02
CA ILE A 95 11.05 6.21 2.20
C ILE A 95 10.32 7.55 2.28
N TYR A 96 10.22 8.26 1.17
CA TYR A 96 9.51 9.55 1.10
C TYR A 96 8.04 9.38 1.50
N THR A 97 7.38 8.37 0.97
CA THR A 97 5.98 8.08 1.26
C THR A 97 5.76 7.84 2.76
N ILE A 98 6.62 7.03 3.38
CA ILE A 98 6.54 6.71 4.81
C ILE A 98 6.77 7.97 5.65
N ALA A 99 7.78 8.77 5.29
CA ALA A 99 8.08 10.01 5.97
C ALA A 99 6.92 11.01 5.90
N LYS A 100 6.26 11.11 4.75
CA LYS A 100 5.10 11.98 4.56
C LYS A 100 3.91 11.53 5.43
N ARG A 101 3.66 10.25 5.50
CA ARG A 101 2.60 9.70 6.35
C ARG A 101 2.86 10.01 7.83
N LEU A 102 4.11 9.87 8.27
CA LEU A 102 4.50 10.19 9.64
C LEU A 102 4.32 11.68 9.94
N GLU A 103 4.72 12.55 9.02
CA GLU A 103 4.52 13.99 9.14
C GLU A 103 3.03 14.33 9.28
N GLN A 104 2.18 13.74 8.44
CA GLN A 104 0.74 13.96 8.49
C GLN A 104 0.13 13.51 9.82
N THR A 105 0.56 12.35 10.33
CA THR A 105 0.10 11.83 11.61
C THR A 105 0.52 12.76 12.75
N THR A 106 1.74 13.26 12.73
CA THR A 106 2.24 14.20 13.74
C THR A 106 1.44 15.49 13.71
N SER A 107 1.15 16.03 12.53
CA SER A 107 0.32 17.25 12.38
C SER A 107 -1.08 17.04 12.92
N MET A 108 -1.68 15.88 12.70
CA MET A 108 -3.00 15.55 13.24
C MET A 108 -2.99 15.55 14.77
N LEU A 109 -1.95 14.99 15.38
CA LEU A 109 -1.82 14.95 16.84
C LEU A 109 -1.63 16.35 17.45
N GLU A 110 -0.96 17.25 16.75
CA GLU A 110 -0.77 18.63 17.20
C GLU A 110 -2.07 19.43 17.20
N HIS A 111 -3.06 19.02 16.43
CA HIS A 111 -4.35 19.71 16.33
C HIS A 111 -5.43 19.09 17.23
N LEU A 112 -5.09 18.09 17.99
CA LEU A 112 -5.99 17.52 19.00
C LEU A 112 -5.88 18.29 20.35
#